data_3dba644763a9e4ca6ac0ab6418369285
#
_entry.id   3dba644763a9e4ca6ac0ab6418369285
#
_cell.length_a   1.000
_cell.length_b   1.000
_cell.length_c   1.000
_cell.angle_alpha   90.00
_cell.angle_beta   90.00
_cell.angle_gamma   90.00
#
_symmetry.space_group_name_H-M   'P 1'
#
loop_
_entity.id
_entity.type
_entity.pdbx_description
1 polymer ?
#
loop_
_entity_poly.entity_id
_entity_poly.type
_entity_poly.pdbx_seq_one_letter_code
_entity_poly.pdbx_strand_id
1 'polypeptide(L)'
;EGNYTMQQYADDAADLLDALEIENIPVLGVSFGGMVAQELIKRHPNRVSKLILLCTSSGGKGGSSYPLHELELLDEEKKLEKLIKINDLRISDNWIENNLELFNELKISSRKRNTFKPDPENLLKQLLARKDHDAFENLRQIDVPVFLMGGKYDGIAPVSNLEAMHKEIKDSELRFYEGGHLFLIQDKNAFKELIDWLLI
;
A
#
# COMPACT_ATOMS: atom_id res chain seq x y z
N GLU A 1 19.09 7.62 -16.99
CA GLU A 1 18.89 6.89 -15.73
C GLU A 1 17.97 7.74 -14.87
N GLY A 2 16.67 7.36 -14.79
CA GLY A 2 15.66 8.12 -14.05
C GLY A 2 15.82 7.95 -12.52
N ASN A 3 15.48 8.98 -11.78
CA ASN A 3 15.40 8.90 -10.33
C ASN A 3 14.12 8.15 -9.93
N TYR A 4 14.23 7.11 -9.11
CA TYR A 4 13.08 6.44 -8.50
C TYR A 4 12.58 7.32 -7.33
N THR A 5 11.56 8.15 -7.59
CA THR A 5 10.90 8.97 -6.56
C THR A 5 9.38 8.82 -6.67
N MET A 6 8.65 9.07 -5.59
CA MET A 6 7.18 9.04 -5.63
C MET A 6 6.63 10.07 -6.61
N GLN A 7 7.31 11.22 -6.73
CA GLN A 7 6.99 12.28 -7.67
C GLN A 7 7.10 11.80 -9.13
N GLN A 8 8.20 11.10 -9.47
CA GLN A 8 8.37 10.56 -10.82
C GLN A 8 7.30 9.53 -11.16
N TYR A 9 6.99 8.60 -10.24
CA TYR A 9 5.91 7.64 -10.46
C TYR A 9 4.55 8.32 -10.67
N ALA A 10 4.30 9.43 -9.97
CA ALA A 10 3.06 10.20 -10.14
C ALA A 10 3.02 10.92 -11.49
N ASP A 11 4.14 11.50 -11.92
CA ASP A 11 4.26 12.14 -13.24
C ASP A 11 4.13 11.10 -14.36
N ASP A 12 4.78 9.94 -14.25
CA ASP A 12 4.63 8.83 -15.22
C ASP A 12 3.17 8.36 -15.33
N ALA A 13 2.43 8.32 -14.21
CA ALA A 13 1.00 8.00 -14.23
C ALA A 13 0.17 9.08 -14.93
N ALA A 14 0.48 10.36 -14.72
CA ALA A 14 -0.18 11.46 -15.43
C ALA A 14 0.13 11.44 -16.93
N ASP A 15 1.38 11.21 -17.32
CA ASP A 15 1.80 11.08 -18.71
C ASP A 15 1.10 9.91 -19.42
N LEU A 16 0.87 8.79 -18.70
CA LEU A 16 0.08 7.67 -19.22
C LEU A 16 -1.36 8.08 -19.49
N LEU A 17 -2.00 8.85 -18.58
CA LEU A 17 -3.35 9.36 -18.81
C LEU A 17 -3.40 10.29 -20.01
N ASP A 18 -2.38 11.13 -20.21
CA ASP A 18 -2.27 11.99 -21.38
C ASP A 18 -2.15 11.18 -22.68
N ALA A 19 -1.29 10.17 -22.69
CA ALA A 19 -1.12 9.28 -23.83
C ALA A 19 -2.40 8.49 -24.19
N LEU A 20 -3.28 8.26 -23.22
CA LEU A 20 -4.57 7.59 -23.40
C LEU A 20 -5.73 8.57 -23.64
N GLU A 21 -5.46 9.88 -23.70
CA GLU A 21 -6.47 10.95 -23.82
C GLU A 21 -7.55 10.90 -22.72
N ILE A 22 -7.16 10.49 -21.49
CA ILE A 22 -8.03 10.43 -20.33
C ILE A 22 -7.82 11.69 -19.48
N GLU A 23 -8.82 12.53 -19.37
CA GLU A 23 -8.71 13.78 -18.60
C GLU A 23 -8.78 13.53 -17.08
N ASN A 24 -9.74 12.71 -16.63
CA ASN A 24 -10.04 12.52 -15.22
C ASN A 24 -10.58 11.11 -14.98
N ILE A 25 -10.13 10.46 -13.89
CA ILE A 25 -10.45 9.05 -13.60
C ILE A 25 -10.48 8.80 -12.08
N PRO A 26 -11.31 7.85 -11.58
CA PRO A 26 -11.10 7.30 -10.24
C PRO A 26 -9.76 6.57 -10.15
N VAL A 27 -9.01 6.84 -9.08
CA VAL A 27 -7.69 6.26 -8.86
C VAL A 27 -7.71 5.36 -7.63
N LEU A 28 -7.24 4.12 -7.79
CA LEU A 28 -7.06 3.18 -6.70
C LEU A 28 -5.56 2.90 -6.52
N GLY A 29 -5.06 3.13 -5.31
CA GLY A 29 -3.68 2.86 -4.94
C GLY A 29 -3.57 1.84 -3.80
N VAL A 30 -2.84 0.74 -4.04
CA VAL A 30 -2.59 -0.30 -3.04
C VAL A 30 -1.17 -0.17 -2.51
N SER A 31 -0.98 -0.07 -1.20
CA SER A 31 0.33 -0.05 -0.56
C SER A 31 1.26 1.01 -1.16
N PHE A 32 2.33 0.62 -1.84
CA PHE A 32 3.21 1.51 -2.61
C PHE A 32 2.41 2.37 -3.63
N GLY A 33 1.48 1.75 -4.37
CA GLY A 33 0.61 2.48 -5.30
C GLY A 33 -0.27 3.53 -4.61
N GLY A 34 -0.59 3.35 -3.32
CA GLY A 34 -1.28 4.35 -2.52
C GLY A 34 -0.42 5.58 -2.23
N MET A 35 0.89 5.41 -2.08
CA MET A 35 1.84 6.54 -1.96
C MET A 35 1.96 7.30 -3.28
N VAL A 36 2.04 6.57 -4.40
CA VAL A 36 2.03 7.16 -5.75
C VAL A 36 0.72 7.93 -6.00
N ALA A 37 -0.43 7.35 -5.63
CA ALA A 37 -1.73 8.01 -5.81
C ALA A 37 -1.86 9.30 -4.99
N GLN A 38 -1.28 9.36 -3.80
CA GLN A 38 -1.20 10.58 -2.99
C GLN A 38 -0.34 11.67 -3.67
N GLU A 39 0.80 11.31 -4.25
CA GLU A 39 1.61 12.26 -5.02
C GLU A 39 0.91 12.66 -6.33
N LEU A 40 0.19 11.74 -6.99
CA LEU A 40 -0.57 12.04 -8.20
C LEU A 40 -1.63 13.11 -7.94
N ILE A 41 -2.48 12.93 -6.93
CA ILE A 41 -3.52 13.93 -6.63
C ILE A 41 -2.94 15.27 -6.15
N LYS A 42 -1.82 15.24 -5.43
CA LYS A 42 -1.11 16.45 -5.00
C LYS A 42 -0.56 17.25 -6.17
N ARG A 43 0.00 16.60 -7.18
CA ARG A 43 0.68 17.22 -8.33
C ARG A 43 -0.27 17.50 -9.49
N HIS A 44 -1.22 16.60 -9.69
CA HIS A 44 -2.17 16.58 -10.81
C HIS A 44 -3.62 16.44 -10.32
N PRO A 45 -4.14 17.34 -9.47
CA PRO A 45 -5.43 17.18 -8.79
C PRO A 45 -6.60 17.02 -9.78
N ASN A 46 -6.54 17.63 -10.94
CA ASN A 46 -7.58 17.56 -11.96
C ASN A 46 -7.68 16.18 -12.65
N ARG A 47 -6.70 15.30 -12.43
CA ARG A 47 -6.66 13.96 -13.05
C ARG A 47 -7.39 12.90 -12.22
N VAL A 48 -7.77 13.22 -10.98
CA VAL A 48 -8.37 12.29 -10.03
C VAL A 48 -9.77 12.72 -9.66
N SER A 49 -10.78 11.89 -9.97
CA SER A 49 -12.19 12.16 -9.64
C SER A 49 -12.61 11.58 -8.30
N LYS A 50 -12.04 10.44 -7.91
CA LYS A 50 -12.20 9.76 -6.64
C LYS A 50 -10.87 9.09 -6.28
N LEU A 51 -10.57 8.96 -4.99
CA LEU A 51 -9.33 8.34 -4.54
C LEU A 51 -9.62 7.17 -3.59
N ILE A 52 -9.07 6.01 -3.88
CA ILE A 52 -9.17 4.83 -3.03
C ILE A 52 -7.76 4.42 -2.59
N LEU A 53 -7.52 4.41 -1.30
CA LEU A 53 -6.21 4.12 -0.72
C LEU A 53 -6.28 2.89 0.18
N LEU A 54 -5.60 1.82 -0.23
CA LEU A 54 -5.59 0.53 0.45
C LEU A 54 -4.25 0.27 1.12
N CYS A 55 -4.26 -0.13 2.40
CA CYS A 55 -3.09 -0.60 3.16
C CYS A 55 -1.82 0.25 2.89
N THR A 56 -1.95 1.56 2.99
CA THR A 56 -0.89 2.52 2.67
C THR A 56 -0.60 3.47 3.83
N SER A 57 0.34 4.38 3.64
CA SER A 57 0.70 5.42 4.60
C SER A 57 0.99 6.73 3.87
N SER A 58 0.82 7.84 4.56
CA SER A 58 1.18 9.16 4.04
C SER A 58 2.62 9.57 4.36
N GLY A 59 3.30 8.81 5.21
CA GLY A 59 4.60 9.25 5.74
C GLY A 59 4.48 10.39 6.75
N GLY A 60 5.60 11.02 7.06
CA GLY A 60 5.67 12.16 7.96
C GLY A 60 4.97 11.95 9.30
N LYS A 61 4.17 12.93 9.72
CA LYS A 61 3.38 12.86 10.96
C LYS A 61 2.23 11.84 10.91
N GLY A 62 1.85 11.39 9.72
CA GLY A 62 0.80 10.39 9.52
C GLY A 62 1.27 8.95 9.75
N GLY A 63 2.55 8.77 10.06
CA GLY A 63 3.17 7.47 10.29
C GLY A 63 3.73 6.84 9.00
N SER A 64 4.85 6.16 9.18
CA SER A 64 5.54 5.46 8.10
C SER A 64 5.08 4.01 8.02
N SER A 65 5.23 3.41 6.86
CA SER A 65 5.09 1.97 6.69
C SER A 65 6.37 1.25 7.11
N TYR A 66 6.28 -0.05 7.37
CA TYR A 66 7.41 -0.90 7.74
C TYR A 66 8.61 -0.69 6.79
N PRO A 67 9.86 -0.56 7.28
CA PRO A 67 11.04 -0.28 6.47
C PRO A 67 11.49 -1.50 5.66
N LEU A 68 10.74 -1.86 4.61
CA LEU A 68 10.99 -3.06 3.80
C LEU A 68 12.39 -3.10 3.17
N HIS A 69 13.04 -1.95 2.96
CA HIS A 69 14.43 -1.88 2.46
C HIS A 69 15.44 -2.52 3.43
N GLU A 70 15.14 -2.58 4.72
CA GLU A 70 16.00 -3.25 5.70
C GLU A 70 15.96 -4.78 5.57
N LEU A 71 14.89 -5.32 5.00
CA LEU A 71 14.76 -6.76 4.78
C LEU A 71 15.71 -7.26 3.69
N GLU A 72 16.19 -6.37 2.80
CA GLU A 72 17.15 -6.72 1.77
C GLU A 72 18.54 -7.09 2.35
N LEU A 73 18.79 -6.78 3.63
CA LEU A 73 20.00 -7.17 4.35
C LEU A 73 19.93 -8.59 4.93
N LEU A 74 18.75 -9.22 4.90
CA LEU A 74 18.52 -10.56 5.42
C LEU A 74 18.77 -11.62 4.33
N ASP A 75 19.10 -12.84 4.76
CA ASP A 75 19.03 -13.99 3.86
C ASP A 75 17.57 -14.25 3.42
N GLU A 76 17.40 -14.90 2.27
CA GLU A 76 16.10 -15.13 1.63
C GLU A 76 15.09 -15.84 2.54
N GLU A 77 15.55 -16.76 3.41
CA GLU A 77 14.65 -17.47 4.30
C GLU A 77 14.14 -16.59 5.42
N LYS A 78 15.02 -15.86 6.09
CA LYS A 78 14.65 -14.91 7.15
C LYS A 78 13.80 -13.74 6.60
N LYS A 79 14.13 -13.25 5.40
CA LYS A 79 13.35 -12.25 4.70
C LYS A 79 11.92 -12.75 4.46
N LEU A 80 11.76 -13.96 3.93
CA LEU A 80 10.45 -14.57 3.67
C LEU A 80 9.64 -14.74 4.96
N GLU A 81 10.25 -15.31 6.01
CA GLU A 81 9.58 -15.46 7.31
C GLU A 81 9.15 -14.13 7.91
N LYS A 82 10.01 -13.13 7.85
CA LYS A 82 9.69 -11.79 8.34
C LYS A 82 8.55 -11.16 7.54
N LEU A 83 8.58 -11.27 6.20
CA LEU A 83 7.51 -10.78 5.34
C LEU A 83 6.16 -11.43 5.65
N ILE A 84 6.12 -12.75 5.88
CA ILE A 84 4.89 -13.44 6.25
C ILE A 84 4.33 -12.89 7.55
N LYS A 85 5.19 -12.72 8.58
CA LYS A 85 4.77 -12.20 9.90
C LYS A 85 4.25 -10.76 9.84
N ILE A 86 4.92 -9.88 9.11
CA ILE A 86 4.47 -8.48 9.01
C ILE A 86 3.31 -8.30 8.04
N ASN A 87 3.10 -9.22 7.11
CA ASN A 87 1.90 -9.23 6.28
C ASN A 87 0.62 -9.48 7.10
N ASP A 88 0.73 -10.28 8.16
CA ASP A 88 -0.40 -10.56 9.04
C ASP A 88 0.08 -10.82 10.47
N LEU A 89 -0.11 -9.85 11.35
CA LEU A 89 0.38 -9.88 12.73
C LEU A 89 -0.23 -11.02 13.58
N ARG A 90 -1.27 -11.72 13.10
CA ARG A 90 -1.79 -12.93 13.73
C ARG A 90 -0.79 -14.09 13.64
N ILE A 91 0.12 -14.06 12.66
CA ILE A 91 1.19 -15.06 12.49
C ILE A 91 2.36 -14.71 13.42
N SER A 92 2.11 -14.85 14.73
CA SER A 92 3.11 -14.66 15.79
C SER A 92 4.02 -15.89 15.93
N ASP A 93 5.11 -15.77 16.71
CA ASP A 93 5.99 -16.91 17.00
C ASP A 93 5.23 -18.04 17.69
N ASN A 94 4.38 -17.73 18.67
CA ASN A 94 3.53 -18.70 19.33
C ASN A 94 2.53 -19.37 18.36
N TRP A 95 1.98 -18.61 17.38
CA TRP A 95 1.13 -19.20 16.36
C TRP A 95 1.92 -20.16 15.48
N ILE A 96 3.14 -19.81 15.08
CA ILE A 96 4.01 -20.66 14.25
C ILE A 96 4.36 -21.96 14.97
N GLU A 97 4.74 -21.89 16.24
CA GLU A 97 5.06 -23.08 17.06
C GLU A 97 3.90 -24.09 17.10
N ASN A 98 2.65 -23.61 17.11
CA ASN A 98 1.45 -24.45 17.13
C ASN A 98 0.91 -24.80 15.74
N ASN A 99 1.47 -24.24 14.64
CA ASN A 99 0.96 -24.42 13.27
C ASN A 99 2.10 -24.56 12.23
N LEU A 100 3.13 -25.34 12.54
CA LEU A 100 4.33 -25.48 11.71
C LEU A 100 4.03 -25.92 10.27
N GLU A 101 3.12 -26.88 10.08
CA GLU A 101 2.75 -27.36 8.74
C GLU A 101 2.13 -26.23 7.92
N LEU A 102 1.15 -25.53 8.49
CA LEU A 102 0.48 -24.42 7.82
C LEU A 102 1.46 -23.26 7.51
N PHE A 103 2.39 -22.97 8.42
CA PHE A 103 3.43 -21.97 8.17
C PHE A 103 4.34 -22.35 6.99
N ASN A 104 4.71 -23.63 6.87
CA ASN A 104 5.47 -24.14 5.73
C ASN A 104 4.68 -24.03 4.42
N GLU A 105 3.38 -24.31 4.43
CA GLU A 105 2.50 -24.11 3.28
C GLU A 105 2.44 -22.63 2.86
N LEU A 106 2.36 -21.71 3.83
CA LEU A 106 2.41 -20.27 3.56
C LEU A 106 3.73 -19.86 2.90
N LYS A 107 4.88 -20.40 3.36
CA LYS A 107 6.18 -20.16 2.73
C LYS A 107 6.21 -20.65 1.28
N ILE A 108 5.74 -21.87 1.03
CA ILE A 108 5.67 -22.45 -0.31
C ILE A 108 4.78 -21.61 -1.22
N SER A 109 3.60 -21.23 -0.75
CA SER A 109 2.63 -20.40 -1.50
C SER A 109 3.20 -19.00 -1.81
N SER A 110 3.91 -18.41 -0.86
CA SER A 110 4.56 -17.10 -1.05
C SER A 110 5.67 -17.16 -2.10
N ARG A 111 6.50 -18.21 -2.09
CA ARG A 111 7.53 -18.43 -3.13
C ARG A 111 6.91 -18.63 -4.52
N LYS A 112 5.81 -19.37 -4.63
CA LYS A 112 5.11 -19.59 -5.91
C LYS A 112 4.50 -18.32 -6.49
N ARG A 113 4.00 -17.42 -5.65
CA ARG A 113 3.47 -16.12 -6.11
C ARG A 113 4.56 -15.18 -6.58
N ASN A 114 5.75 -15.26 -6.01
CA ASN A 114 6.90 -14.41 -6.31
C ASN A 114 7.76 -15.00 -7.45
N THR A 115 7.14 -15.28 -8.61
CA THR A 115 7.84 -15.80 -9.77
C THR A 115 8.67 -14.73 -10.49
N PHE A 116 8.26 -13.48 -10.42
CA PHE A 116 9.01 -12.35 -10.97
C PHE A 116 10.12 -11.94 -9.99
N LYS A 117 11.35 -11.99 -10.45
CA LYS A 117 12.50 -11.47 -9.70
C LYS A 117 12.90 -10.14 -10.31
N PRO A 118 12.56 -9.01 -9.65
CA PRO A 118 13.04 -7.72 -10.11
C PRO A 118 14.57 -7.66 -10.02
N ASP A 119 15.16 -6.80 -10.82
CA ASP A 119 16.58 -6.47 -10.66
C ASP A 119 16.81 -5.91 -9.23
N PRO A 120 17.78 -6.45 -8.45
CA PRO A 120 17.97 -6.08 -7.05
C PRO A 120 18.27 -4.60 -6.84
N GLU A 121 19.01 -3.96 -7.75
CA GLU A 121 19.33 -2.54 -7.67
C GLU A 121 18.08 -1.69 -7.87
N ASN A 122 17.25 -2.03 -8.86
CA ASN A 122 16.00 -1.33 -9.14
C ASN A 122 14.97 -1.53 -8.01
N LEU A 123 14.91 -2.74 -7.44
CA LEU A 123 14.08 -3.01 -6.26
C LEU A 123 14.50 -2.12 -5.07
N LEU A 124 15.79 -2.05 -4.79
CA LEU A 124 16.29 -1.22 -3.70
C LEU A 124 15.98 0.28 -3.93
N LYS A 125 16.17 0.79 -5.15
CA LYS A 125 15.80 2.18 -5.51
C LYS A 125 14.32 2.45 -5.25
N GLN A 126 13.43 1.52 -5.63
CA GLN A 126 11.99 1.63 -5.38
C GLN A 126 11.67 1.64 -3.87
N LEU A 127 12.31 0.77 -3.09
CA LEU A 127 12.11 0.70 -1.63
C LEU A 127 12.63 1.96 -0.92
N LEU A 128 13.72 2.56 -1.42
CA LEU A 128 14.24 3.83 -0.90
C LEU A 128 13.33 5.01 -1.25
N ALA A 129 12.78 5.06 -2.47
CA ALA A 129 11.79 6.08 -2.84
C ALA A 129 10.56 6.04 -1.92
N ARG A 130 10.11 4.84 -1.53
CA ARG A 130 9.04 4.63 -0.55
C ARG A 130 9.42 5.12 0.85
N LYS A 131 10.67 4.94 1.28
CA LYS A 131 11.16 5.34 2.60
C LYS A 131 11.00 6.83 2.85
N ASP A 132 11.27 7.62 1.83
CA ASP A 132 11.30 9.09 1.92
C ASP A 132 9.95 9.74 1.57
N HIS A 133 8.89 8.91 1.38
CA HIS A 133 7.56 9.43 1.08
C HIS A 133 6.99 10.21 2.27
N ASP A 134 6.58 11.45 2.00
CA ASP A 134 5.82 12.30 2.92
C ASP A 134 4.82 13.18 2.15
N ALA A 135 3.55 12.82 2.27
CA ALA A 135 2.42 13.57 1.71
C ALA A 135 1.48 14.08 2.81
N PHE A 136 1.80 13.90 4.09
CA PHE A 136 0.88 14.12 5.20
C PHE A 136 0.27 15.53 5.21
N GLU A 137 1.10 16.56 5.10
CA GLU A 137 0.64 17.96 5.14
C GLU A 137 -0.23 18.34 3.93
N ASN A 138 -0.17 17.55 2.84
CA ASN A 138 -0.97 17.77 1.63
C ASN A 138 -2.35 17.09 1.68
N LEU A 139 -2.59 16.17 2.62
CA LEU A 139 -3.86 15.43 2.72
C LEU A 139 -5.06 16.35 2.89
N ARG A 140 -4.90 17.48 3.57
CA ARG A 140 -5.95 18.51 3.79
C ARG A 140 -6.39 19.21 2.50
N GLN A 141 -5.58 19.13 1.45
CA GLN A 141 -5.85 19.76 0.15
C GLN A 141 -6.61 18.84 -0.81
N ILE A 142 -6.83 17.59 -0.41
CA ILE A 142 -7.59 16.63 -1.21
C ILE A 142 -9.07 17.03 -1.17
N ASP A 143 -9.61 17.39 -2.33
CA ASP A 143 -10.98 17.90 -2.51
C ASP A 143 -11.82 16.97 -3.40
N VAL A 144 -11.60 15.67 -3.27
CA VAL A 144 -12.39 14.61 -3.94
C VAL A 144 -12.79 13.57 -2.89
N PRO A 145 -13.85 12.78 -3.12
CA PRO A 145 -14.21 11.67 -2.22
C PRO A 145 -13.06 10.67 -2.09
N VAL A 146 -12.75 10.28 -0.84
CA VAL A 146 -11.67 9.34 -0.54
C VAL A 146 -12.18 8.14 0.23
N PHE A 147 -11.79 6.94 -0.18
CA PHE A 147 -12.05 5.71 0.55
C PHE A 147 -10.73 5.09 1.05
N LEU A 148 -10.61 4.97 2.36
CA LEU A 148 -9.46 4.41 3.06
C LEU A 148 -9.81 3.01 3.54
N MET A 149 -9.04 2.01 3.12
CA MET A 149 -9.29 0.61 3.47
C MET A 149 -8.03 -0.08 3.97
N GLY A 150 -8.13 -0.84 5.05
CA GLY A 150 -6.99 -1.56 5.63
C GLY A 150 -7.36 -2.85 6.34
N GLY A 151 -6.36 -3.72 6.50
CA GLY A 151 -6.47 -4.90 7.34
C GLY A 151 -6.18 -4.58 8.81
N LYS A 152 -6.97 -5.14 9.73
CA LYS A 152 -6.82 -4.94 11.18
C LYS A 152 -5.46 -5.39 11.72
N TYR A 153 -4.83 -6.35 11.04
CA TYR A 153 -3.59 -6.99 11.45
C TYR A 153 -2.43 -6.70 10.50
N ASP A 154 -2.52 -5.59 9.77
CA ASP A 154 -1.45 -5.15 8.86
C ASP A 154 -0.23 -4.64 9.65
N GLY A 155 0.90 -5.33 9.53
CA GLY A 155 2.16 -4.94 10.14
C GLY A 155 3.06 -4.15 9.18
N ILE A 156 2.68 -4.00 7.90
CA ILE A 156 3.41 -3.20 6.92
C ILE A 156 2.90 -1.76 6.91
N ALA A 157 1.58 -1.58 6.84
CA ALA A 157 0.92 -0.28 6.94
C ALA A 157 -0.11 -0.33 8.07
N PRO A 158 0.29 -0.11 9.33
CA PRO A 158 -0.58 -0.23 10.50
C PRO A 158 -1.84 0.62 10.38
N VAL A 159 -2.93 0.15 11.00
CA VAL A 159 -4.23 0.84 11.01
C VAL A 159 -4.12 2.32 11.40
N SER A 160 -3.20 2.67 12.32
CA SER A 160 -2.94 4.04 12.75
C SER A 160 -2.58 5.00 11.61
N ASN A 161 -1.96 4.49 10.54
CA ASN A 161 -1.59 5.31 9.39
C ASN A 161 -2.84 5.78 8.63
N LEU A 162 -3.80 4.86 8.39
CA LEU A 162 -5.06 5.21 7.74
C LEU A 162 -5.95 6.06 8.66
N GLU A 163 -5.93 5.83 9.98
CA GLU A 163 -6.62 6.68 10.95
C GLU A 163 -6.07 8.11 10.95
N ALA A 164 -4.74 8.27 10.83
CA ALA A 164 -4.12 9.58 10.73
C ALA A 164 -4.53 10.29 9.42
N MET A 165 -4.54 9.56 8.30
CA MET A 165 -4.99 10.09 7.01
C MET A 165 -6.47 10.49 7.04
N HIS A 166 -7.34 9.66 7.64
CA HIS A 166 -8.76 9.95 7.77
C HIS A 166 -9.06 11.24 8.56
N LYS A 167 -8.26 11.54 9.58
CA LYS A 167 -8.39 12.78 10.35
C LYS A 167 -8.06 14.04 9.56
N GLU A 168 -7.18 13.93 8.57
CA GLU A 168 -6.71 15.06 7.77
C GLU A 168 -7.53 15.26 6.49
N ILE A 169 -8.09 14.19 5.91
CA ILE A 169 -8.86 14.26 4.66
C ILE A 169 -10.33 14.54 4.98
N LYS A 170 -10.83 15.69 4.56
CA LYS A 170 -12.16 16.21 4.92
C LYS A 170 -13.31 15.30 4.46
N ASP A 171 -13.24 14.81 3.22
CA ASP A 171 -14.27 13.94 2.62
C ASP A 171 -13.71 12.53 2.46
N SER A 172 -13.61 11.81 3.58
CA SER A 172 -13.10 10.45 3.56
C SER A 172 -13.97 9.48 4.36
N GLU A 173 -14.03 8.25 3.86
CA GLU A 173 -14.54 7.09 4.58
C GLU A 173 -13.40 6.17 4.96
N LEU A 174 -13.48 5.55 6.14
CA LEU A 174 -12.48 4.61 6.64
C LEU A 174 -13.14 3.28 7.02
N ARG A 175 -12.59 2.17 6.53
CA ARG A 175 -13.04 0.81 6.86
C ARG A 175 -11.85 -0.10 7.14
N PHE A 176 -12.01 -0.97 8.17
CA PHE A 176 -11.06 -2.01 8.50
C PHE A 176 -11.71 -3.39 8.37
N TYR A 177 -10.96 -4.32 7.79
CA TYR A 177 -11.39 -5.67 7.45
C TYR A 177 -10.58 -6.73 8.20
N GLU A 178 -11.12 -7.94 8.28
CA GLU A 178 -10.39 -9.08 8.83
C GLU A 178 -9.27 -9.48 7.87
N GLY A 179 -8.02 -9.38 8.37
CA GLY A 179 -6.83 -9.68 7.57
C GLY A 179 -5.67 -8.75 7.91
N GLY A 180 -4.53 -9.03 7.29
CA GLY A 180 -3.33 -8.20 7.33
C GLY A 180 -3.20 -7.32 6.09
N HIS A 181 -1.97 -7.19 5.58
CA HIS A 181 -1.70 -6.36 4.38
C HIS A 181 -2.42 -6.86 3.12
N LEU A 182 -2.79 -8.13 3.10
CA LEU A 182 -3.55 -8.75 2.00
C LEU A 182 -5.05 -8.85 2.28
N PHE A 183 -5.60 -8.01 3.15
CA PHE A 183 -7.00 -8.04 3.60
C PHE A 183 -8.00 -8.14 2.44
N LEU A 184 -7.71 -7.50 1.31
CA LEU A 184 -8.60 -7.48 0.14
C LEU A 184 -8.94 -8.87 -0.40
N ILE A 185 -8.04 -9.84 -0.22
CA ILE A 185 -8.25 -11.24 -0.61
C ILE A 185 -8.54 -12.16 0.59
N GLN A 186 -8.36 -11.67 1.81
CA GLN A 186 -8.61 -12.40 3.06
C GLN A 186 -10.04 -12.20 3.58
N ASP A 187 -10.61 -11.01 3.37
CA ASP A 187 -11.99 -10.67 3.74
C ASP A 187 -12.87 -10.50 2.49
N LYS A 188 -13.89 -11.34 2.38
CA LYS A 188 -14.81 -11.34 1.21
C LYS A 188 -15.61 -10.04 1.04
N ASN A 189 -15.84 -9.31 2.14
CA ASN A 189 -16.59 -8.07 2.12
C ASN A 189 -15.75 -6.92 1.57
N ALA A 190 -14.43 -6.95 1.79
CA ALA A 190 -13.53 -5.87 1.37
C ALA A 190 -13.62 -5.57 -0.13
N PHE A 191 -13.54 -6.61 -0.96
CA PHE A 191 -13.62 -6.43 -2.42
C PHE A 191 -15.00 -5.97 -2.88
N LYS A 192 -16.06 -6.50 -2.25
CA LYS A 192 -17.44 -6.08 -2.56
C LYS A 192 -17.65 -4.60 -2.25
N GLU A 193 -17.30 -4.16 -1.05
CA GLU A 193 -17.46 -2.76 -0.62
C GLU A 193 -16.61 -1.81 -1.47
N LEU A 194 -15.41 -2.22 -1.87
CA LEU A 194 -14.58 -1.47 -2.80
C LEU A 194 -15.32 -1.19 -4.12
N ILE A 195 -15.92 -2.23 -4.71
CA ILE A 195 -16.65 -2.09 -5.97
C ILE A 195 -17.92 -1.26 -5.77
N ASP A 196 -18.68 -1.53 -4.72
CA ASP A 196 -19.90 -0.78 -4.42
C ASP A 196 -19.60 0.72 -4.27
N TRP A 197 -18.53 1.09 -3.55
CA TRP A 197 -18.12 2.48 -3.36
C TRP A 197 -17.63 3.14 -4.66
N LEU A 198 -16.94 2.40 -5.51
CA LEU A 198 -16.45 2.91 -6.80
C LEU A 198 -17.60 3.26 -7.77
N LEU A 199 -18.71 2.51 -7.70
CA LEU A 199 -19.84 2.64 -8.61
C LEU A 199 -20.88 3.71 -8.22
N ILE A 200 -20.79 4.25 -7.00
CA ILE A 200 -21.59 5.39 -6.53
C ILE A 200 -21.00 6.69 -7.06
#